data_2591f8449e2cb4d41ad0566c1cbd129f
#
_entry.id   2591f8449e2cb4d41ad0566c1cbd129f
#
_cell.length_a   1.000
_cell.length_b   1.000
_cell.length_c   1.000
_cell.angle_alpha   90.00
_cell.angle_beta   90.00
_cell.angle_gamma   90.00
#
_symmetry.space_group_name_H-M   'P 1'
#
loop_
_entity.id
_entity.type
_entity.pdbx_description
1 polymer ?
#
loop_
_entity_poly.entity_id
_entity_poly.type
_entity_poly.pdbx_seq_one_letter_code
_entity_poly.pdbx_strand_id
1 'polypeptide(L)'
;LLSPCVALTALAGGELAILKGVRKLRALAAISVYNVLGALVLTVPLYYFFGDAAIVPSLVLMALVQLLLTIMVSRRLYPFHVSFQKTFLDKGWGMIRLGTAFVFAGILGSGADLIIRSYLNNVSDISTVGFYNSAFMMTMVYAGMIFSAMETDYFPRLSGANNLKFTFNQIVNRQIEVTL
;
A
#
# COMPACT_ATOMS: atom_id res chain seq x y z
N LEU A 1 -22.07 -0.88 1.15
CA LEU A 1 -21.55 -1.18 -0.19
C LEU A 1 -20.01 -1.12 -0.32
N LEU A 2 -19.30 -0.41 0.57
CA LEU A 2 -17.81 -0.35 0.57
C LEU A 2 -17.14 -1.51 1.33
N SER A 3 -17.87 -2.26 2.14
CA SER A 3 -17.33 -3.38 2.92
C SER A 3 -16.63 -4.45 2.06
N PRO A 4 -17.18 -4.91 0.92
CA PRO A 4 -16.47 -5.88 0.07
C PRO A 4 -15.18 -5.30 -0.53
N CYS A 5 -15.14 -4.01 -0.83
CA CYS A 5 -13.94 -3.35 -1.34
C CYS A 5 -12.78 -3.44 -0.31
N VAL A 6 -13.06 -3.16 0.96
CA VAL A 6 -12.06 -3.25 2.04
C VAL A 6 -11.54 -4.68 2.20
N ALA A 7 -12.42 -5.67 2.15
CA ALA A 7 -12.01 -7.08 2.25
C ALA A 7 -11.12 -7.51 1.06
N LEU A 8 -11.50 -7.13 -0.17
CA LEU A 8 -10.74 -7.44 -1.37
C LEU A 8 -9.35 -6.77 -1.37
N THR A 9 -9.28 -5.49 -0.98
CA THR A 9 -8.00 -4.76 -0.89
C THR A 9 -7.10 -5.31 0.23
N ALA A 10 -7.67 -5.74 1.36
CA ALA A 10 -6.91 -6.37 2.43
C ALA A 10 -6.29 -7.71 1.99
N LEU A 11 -7.05 -8.55 1.27
CA LEU A 11 -6.55 -9.80 0.70
C LEU A 11 -5.45 -9.55 -0.34
N ALA A 12 -5.66 -8.59 -1.25
CA ALA A 12 -4.64 -8.21 -2.24
C ALA A 12 -3.36 -7.68 -1.57
N GLY A 13 -3.50 -6.89 -0.49
CA GLY A 13 -2.39 -6.38 0.31
C GLY A 13 -1.55 -7.49 0.94
N GLY A 14 -2.20 -8.55 1.44
CA GLY A 14 -1.51 -9.72 1.98
C GLY A 14 -0.63 -10.43 0.94
N GLU A 15 -1.16 -10.69 -0.24
CA GLU A 15 -0.42 -11.29 -1.35
C GLU A 15 0.73 -10.39 -1.85
N LEU A 16 0.50 -9.07 -1.93
CA LEU A 16 1.54 -8.11 -2.29
C LEU A 16 2.66 -8.08 -1.24
N ALA A 17 2.34 -8.21 0.06
CA ALA A 17 3.35 -8.30 1.11
C ALA A 17 4.25 -9.53 0.96
N ILE A 18 3.69 -10.68 0.56
CA ILE A 18 4.47 -11.88 0.27
C ILE A 18 5.43 -11.62 -0.91
N LEU A 19 4.95 -11.04 -2.00
CA LEU A 19 5.77 -10.73 -3.17
C LEU A 19 6.88 -9.71 -2.85
N LYS A 20 6.61 -8.71 -1.99
CA LYS A 20 7.62 -7.78 -1.48
C LYS A 20 8.67 -8.51 -0.63
N GLY A 21 8.24 -9.38 0.29
CA GLY A 21 9.14 -10.15 1.15
C GLY A 21 10.09 -11.05 0.38
N VAL A 22 9.64 -11.63 -0.73
CA VAL A 22 10.47 -12.48 -1.62
C VAL A 22 11.27 -11.67 -2.65
N ARG A 23 11.18 -10.33 -2.61
CA ARG A 23 11.93 -9.39 -3.47
C ARG A 23 11.70 -9.61 -4.97
N LYS A 24 10.50 -9.98 -5.37
CA LYS A 24 10.13 -10.13 -6.79
C LYS A 24 9.71 -8.77 -7.39
N LEU A 25 10.64 -7.81 -7.42
CA LEU A 25 10.40 -6.43 -7.84
C LEU A 25 9.81 -6.32 -9.25
N ARG A 26 10.27 -7.17 -10.19
CA ARG A 26 9.71 -7.19 -11.56
C ARG A 26 8.24 -7.59 -11.57
N ALA A 27 7.86 -8.56 -10.75
CA ALA A 27 6.46 -8.99 -10.63
C ALA A 27 5.59 -7.90 -10.01
N LEU A 28 6.10 -7.22 -8.96
CA LEU A 28 5.41 -6.08 -8.34
C LEU A 28 5.20 -4.92 -9.32
N ALA A 29 6.23 -4.56 -10.08
CA ALA A 29 6.14 -3.54 -11.11
C ALA A 29 5.12 -3.90 -12.19
N ALA A 30 5.13 -5.16 -12.65
CA ALA A 30 4.16 -5.65 -13.64
C ALA A 30 2.72 -5.58 -13.10
N ILE A 31 2.47 -6.03 -11.85
CA ILE A 31 1.16 -5.92 -11.21
C ILE A 31 0.70 -4.46 -11.16
N SER A 32 1.58 -3.53 -10.76
CA SER A 32 1.25 -2.11 -10.68
C SER A 32 0.86 -1.54 -12.04
N VAL A 33 1.62 -1.84 -13.09
CA VAL A 33 1.31 -1.39 -14.46
C VAL A 33 -0.01 -1.98 -14.96
N TYR A 34 -0.20 -3.30 -14.83
CA TYR A 34 -1.45 -3.94 -15.25
C TYR A 34 -2.66 -3.46 -14.45
N ASN A 35 -2.48 -3.14 -13.16
CA ASN A 35 -3.55 -2.60 -12.33
C ASN A 35 -3.98 -1.20 -12.82
N VAL A 36 -3.03 -0.33 -13.14
CA VAL A 36 -3.31 1.02 -13.67
C VAL A 36 -3.99 0.93 -15.05
N LEU A 37 -3.48 0.08 -15.95
CA LEU A 37 -4.10 -0.13 -17.27
C LEU A 37 -5.49 -0.74 -17.14
N GLY A 38 -5.67 -1.75 -16.30
CA GLY A 38 -6.97 -2.35 -16.03
C GLY A 38 -7.96 -1.35 -15.42
N ALA A 39 -7.49 -0.52 -14.49
CA ALA A 39 -8.28 0.55 -13.93
C ALA A 39 -8.78 1.51 -15.01
N LEU A 40 -7.87 1.98 -15.88
CA LEU A 40 -8.21 2.91 -16.95
C LEU A 40 -9.23 2.32 -17.93
N VAL A 41 -8.99 1.10 -18.39
CA VAL A 41 -9.88 0.40 -19.35
C VAL A 41 -11.27 0.15 -18.80
N LEU A 42 -11.38 -0.11 -17.48
CA LEU A 42 -12.68 -0.37 -16.84
C LEU A 42 -13.38 0.90 -16.37
N THR A 43 -12.63 1.84 -15.80
CA THR A 43 -13.22 3.03 -15.18
C THR A 43 -13.76 4.00 -16.24
N VAL A 44 -13.05 4.21 -17.34
CA VAL A 44 -13.46 5.15 -18.39
C VAL A 44 -14.80 4.77 -19.01
N PRO A 45 -15.04 3.53 -19.49
CA PRO A 45 -16.36 3.17 -20.02
C PRO A 45 -17.45 3.20 -18.93
N LEU A 46 -17.11 2.79 -17.71
CA LEU A 46 -18.10 2.75 -16.61
C LEU A 46 -18.63 4.15 -16.31
N TYR A 47 -17.74 5.15 -16.20
CA TYR A 47 -18.15 6.55 -16.00
C TYR A 47 -18.87 7.14 -17.23
N TYR A 48 -18.47 6.74 -18.43
CA TYR A 48 -19.13 7.21 -19.64
C TYR A 48 -20.58 6.74 -19.74
N PHE A 49 -20.88 5.48 -19.36
CA PHE A 49 -22.23 4.93 -19.49
C PHE A 49 -23.11 5.17 -18.27
N PHE A 50 -22.56 5.21 -17.05
CA PHE A 50 -23.34 5.24 -15.79
C PHE A 50 -23.16 6.54 -15.00
N GLY A 51 -22.27 7.44 -15.40
CA GLY A 51 -22.02 8.71 -14.71
C GLY A 51 -21.68 8.51 -13.22
N ASP A 52 -22.30 9.34 -12.36
CA ASP A 52 -22.02 9.35 -10.93
C ASP A 52 -22.42 8.05 -10.20
N ALA A 53 -23.39 7.31 -10.72
CA ALA A 53 -23.80 6.01 -10.16
C ALA A 53 -22.69 4.95 -10.26
N ALA A 54 -21.71 5.14 -11.15
CA ALA A 54 -20.58 4.24 -11.34
C ALA A 54 -19.51 4.32 -10.25
N ILE A 55 -19.51 5.34 -9.37
CA ILE A 55 -18.44 5.59 -8.40
C ILE A 55 -18.22 4.38 -7.48
N VAL A 56 -19.27 3.90 -6.83
CA VAL A 56 -19.16 2.77 -5.89
C VAL A 56 -18.88 1.44 -6.60
N PRO A 57 -19.59 1.07 -7.68
CA PRO A 57 -19.29 -0.14 -8.43
C PRO A 57 -17.86 -0.15 -9.01
N SER A 58 -17.34 0.97 -9.49
CA SER A 58 -15.99 1.05 -10.03
C SER A 58 -14.92 0.75 -8.98
N LEU A 59 -15.07 1.23 -7.75
CA LEU A 59 -14.15 0.95 -6.66
C LEU A 59 -14.09 -0.55 -6.32
N VAL A 60 -15.25 -1.20 -6.25
CA VAL A 60 -15.32 -2.65 -5.98
C VAL A 60 -14.71 -3.44 -7.15
N LEU A 61 -15.02 -3.05 -8.38
CA LEU A 61 -14.50 -3.72 -9.57
C LEU A 61 -12.97 -3.60 -9.65
N MET A 62 -12.42 -2.41 -9.37
CA MET A 62 -10.98 -2.18 -9.31
C MET A 62 -10.30 -3.02 -8.23
N ALA A 63 -10.88 -3.10 -7.04
CA ALA A 63 -10.36 -3.94 -5.97
C ALA A 63 -10.36 -5.43 -6.37
N LEU A 64 -11.38 -5.88 -7.08
CA LEU A 64 -11.49 -7.24 -7.58
C LEU A 64 -10.43 -7.53 -8.66
N VAL A 65 -10.24 -6.62 -9.61
CA VAL A 65 -9.20 -6.73 -10.65
C VAL A 65 -7.81 -6.78 -10.01
N GLN A 66 -7.53 -5.90 -9.05
CA GLN A 66 -6.27 -5.90 -8.30
C GLN A 66 -6.04 -7.25 -7.61
N LEU A 67 -7.04 -7.79 -6.94
CA LEU A 67 -6.94 -9.09 -6.28
C LEU A 67 -6.67 -10.21 -7.30
N LEU A 68 -7.41 -10.26 -8.40
CA LEU A 68 -7.25 -11.29 -9.44
C LEU A 68 -5.85 -11.24 -10.06
N LEU A 69 -5.38 -10.05 -10.45
CA LEU A 69 -4.03 -9.87 -11.00
C LEU A 69 -2.95 -10.33 -10.01
N THR A 70 -3.09 -9.93 -8.75
CA THR A 70 -2.13 -10.29 -7.71
C THR A 70 -2.10 -11.81 -7.47
N ILE A 71 -3.26 -12.46 -7.38
CA ILE A 71 -3.36 -13.91 -7.23
C ILE A 71 -2.81 -14.64 -8.45
N MET A 72 -3.10 -14.19 -9.68
CA MET A 72 -2.58 -14.82 -10.90
C MET A 72 -1.04 -14.80 -10.93
N VAL A 73 -0.44 -13.67 -10.59
CA VAL A 73 1.03 -13.54 -10.56
C VAL A 73 1.62 -14.31 -9.39
N SER A 74 1.00 -14.26 -8.21
CA SER A 74 1.45 -14.98 -7.02
C SER A 74 1.42 -16.50 -7.25
N ARG A 75 0.34 -17.04 -7.80
CA ARG A 75 0.22 -18.48 -8.09
C ARG A 75 1.22 -19.00 -9.12
N ARG A 76 1.62 -18.19 -10.08
CA ARG A 76 2.67 -18.54 -11.04
C ARG A 76 4.05 -18.65 -10.39
N LEU A 77 4.29 -17.91 -9.31
CA LEU A 77 5.58 -17.87 -8.63
C LEU A 77 5.67 -18.84 -7.46
N TYR A 78 4.55 -19.12 -6.79
CA TYR A 78 4.48 -19.98 -5.61
C TYR A 78 3.22 -20.86 -5.64
N PRO A 79 3.37 -22.19 -5.64
CA PRO A 79 2.24 -23.09 -5.46
C PRO A 79 1.70 -22.96 -4.03
N PHE A 80 0.39 -22.90 -3.89
CA PHE A 80 -0.31 -22.78 -2.62
C PHE A 80 -0.13 -24.07 -1.81
N HIS A 81 0.70 -24.04 -0.78
CA HIS A 81 0.73 -25.06 0.27
C HIS A 81 0.20 -24.47 1.57
N VAL A 82 -1.06 -24.72 1.86
CA VAL A 82 -1.65 -24.35 3.15
C VAL A 82 -1.38 -25.48 4.14
N SER A 83 -0.37 -25.29 5.01
CA SER A 83 -0.10 -26.19 6.12
C SER A 83 -0.62 -25.55 7.41
N PHE A 84 -1.74 -26.06 7.93
CA PHE A 84 -2.28 -25.65 9.23
C PHE A 84 -1.50 -26.32 10.36
N GLN A 85 -0.38 -25.75 10.76
CA GLN A 85 0.33 -26.15 11.95
C GLN A 85 0.14 -25.14 13.10
N LYS A 86 0.02 -25.61 14.35
CA LYS A 86 -0.12 -24.76 15.56
C LYS A 86 1.00 -23.70 15.68
N THR A 87 2.19 -24.01 15.21
CA THR A 87 3.34 -23.10 15.14
C THR A 87 3.09 -21.85 14.28
N PHE A 88 2.12 -21.91 13.37
CA PHE A 88 1.71 -20.77 12.53
C PHE A 88 0.97 -19.70 13.34
N LEU A 89 0.18 -20.11 14.33
CA LEU A 89 -0.59 -19.19 15.18
C LEU A 89 0.33 -18.36 16.08
N ASP A 90 1.38 -18.96 16.66
CA ASP A 90 2.31 -18.25 17.53
C ASP A 90 3.16 -17.22 16.76
N LYS A 91 3.62 -17.58 15.56
CA LYS A 91 4.34 -16.65 14.67
C LYS A 91 3.42 -15.56 14.14
N GLY A 92 2.16 -15.91 13.80
CA GLY A 92 1.14 -14.99 13.35
C GLY A 92 0.77 -13.94 14.38
N TRP A 93 0.76 -14.30 15.67
CA TRP A 93 0.46 -13.37 16.76
C TRP A 93 1.46 -12.21 16.86
N GLY A 94 2.74 -12.49 16.67
CA GLY A 94 3.78 -11.44 16.60
C GLY A 94 3.55 -10.47 15.44
N MET A 95 3.13 -10.98 14.28
CA MET A 95 2.80 -10.15 13.10
C MET A 95 1.53 -9.31 13.34
N ILE A 96 0.50 -9.85 13.98
CA ILE A 96 -0.71 -9.12 14.33
C ILE A 96 -0.39 -7.97 15.29
N ARG A 97 0.41 -8.21 16.31
CA ARG A 97 0.83 -7.17 17.27
C ARG A 97 1.60 -6.05 16.60
N LEU A 98 2.49 -6.38 15.67
CA LEU A 98 3.21 -5.38 14.88
C LEU A 98 2.25 -4.63 13.96
N GLY A 99 1.37 -5.33 13.26
CA GLY A 99 0.36 -4.74 12.38
C GLY A 99 -0.57 -3.79 13.11
N THR A 100 -1.03 -4.12 14.33
CA THR A 100 -1.87 -3.22 15.13
C THR A 100 -1.14 -1.93 15.50
N ALA A 101 0.17 -1.98 15.81
CA ALA A 101 0.95 -0.78 16.07
C ALA A 101 1.04 0.12 14.84
N PHE A 102 1.23 -0.44 13.63
CA PHE A 102 1.20 0.33 12.37
C PHE A 102 -0.16 0.93 12.10
N VAL A 103 -1.26 0.21 12.37
CA VAL A 103 -2.62 0.73 12.20
C VAL A 103 -2.86 1.92 13.13
N PHE A 104 -2.46 1.83 14.40
CA PHE A 104 -2.56 2.96 15.33
C PHE A 104 -1.74 4.17 14.87
N ALA A 105 -0.50 3.96 14.41
CA ALA A 105 0.30 5.05 13.85
C ALA A 105 -0.38 5.69 12.63
N GLY A 106 -0.98 4.89 11.74
CA GLY A 106 -1.74 5.37 10.60
C GLY A 106 -3.00 6.17 11.00
N ILE A 107 -3.73 5.71 12.02
CA ILE A 107 -4.90 6.42 12.56
C ILE A 107 -4.48 7.78 13.14
N LEU A 108 -3.38 7.84 13.88
CA LEU A 108 -2.86 9.09 14.42
C LEU A 108 -2.45 10.07 13.31
N GLY A 109 -1.76 9.59 12.28
CA GLY A 109 -1.38 10.40 11.12
C GLY A 109 -2.59 10.96 10.36
N SER A 110 -3.55 10.08 10.03
CA SER A 110 -4.79 10.49 9.34
C SER A 110 -5.66 11.39 10.21
N GLY A 111 -5.69 11.14 11.52
CA GLY A 111 -6.42 11.97 12.48
C GLY A 111 -5.84 13.38 12.57
N ALA A 112 -4.51 13.51 12.60
CA ALA A 112 -3.84 14.80 12.58
C ALA A 112 -4.17 15.59 11.30
N ASP A 113 -4.15 14.92 10.14
CA ASP A 113 -4.51 15.54 8.86
C ASP A 113 -5.98 16.01 8.84
N LEU A 114 -6.89 15.20 9.36
CA LEU A 114 -8.31 15.58 9.50
C LEU A 114 -8.49 16.80 10.42
N ILE A 115 -7.77 16.87 11.53
CA ILE A 115 -7.84 18.00 12.47
C ILE A 115 -7.35 19.27 11.78
N ILE A 116 -6.21 19.21 11.06
CA ILE A 116 -5.67 20.36 10.34
C ILE A 116 -6.66 20.85 9.28
N ARG A 117 -7.22 19.95 8.48
CA ARG A 117 -8.20 20.31 7.45
C ARG A 117 -9.48 20.89 8.04
N SER A 118 -9.97 20.30 9.12
CA SER A 118 -11.15 20.79 9.83
C SER A 118 -10.92 22.19 10.42
N TYR A 119 -9.76 22.41 11.00
CA TYR A 119 -9.37 23.72 11.52
C TYR A 119 -9.29 24.77 10.41
N LEU A 120 -8.61 24.46 9.31
CA LEU A 120 -8.51 25.35 8.15
C LEU A 120 -9.88 25.68 7.56
N ASN A 121 -10.78 24.71 7.46
CA ASN A 121 -12.13 24.92 6.97
C ASN A 121 -12.98 25.84 7.87
N ASN A 122 -12.71 25.86 9.19
CA ASN A 122 -13.45 26.70 10.14
C ASN A 122 -12.90 28.13 10.24
N VAL A 123 -11.61 28.34 9.97
CA VAL A 123 -10.93 29.64 10.19
C VAL A 123 -10.69 30.37 8.87
N SER A 124 -10.69 29.66 7.74
CA SER A 124 -10.38 30.19 6.41
C SER A 124 -11.42 29.80 5.38
N ASP A 125 -11.34 30.40 4.20
CA ASP A 125 -12.18 30.08 3.06
C ASP A 125 -11.86 28.71 2.44
N ILE A 126 -12.83 28.12 1.73
CA ILE A 126 -12.69 26.86 0.99
C ILE A 126 -11.52 26.91 0.01
N SER A 127 -11.20 28.08 -0.55
CA SER A 127 -10.04 28.29 -1.42
C SER A 127 -8.73 27.98 -0.72
N THR A 128 -8.57 28.39 0.55
CA THR A 128 -7.37 28.12 1.37
C THR A 128 -7.19 26.63 1.64
N VAL A 129 -8.29 25.92 1.91
CA VAL A 129 -8.27 24.45 2.07
C VAL A 129 -7.85 23.79 0.75
N GLY A 130 -8.30 24.32 -0.39
CA GLY A 130 -7.91 23.86 -1.72
C GLY A 130 -6.41 24.02 -1.98
N PHE A 131 -5.84 25.18 -1.67
CA PHE A 131 -4.39 25.41 -1.79
C PHE A 131 -3.57 24.52 -0.86
N TYR A 132 -4.00 24.35 0.38
CA TYR A 132 -3.36 23.43 1.32
C TYR A 132 -3.36 21.99 0.79
N ASN A 133 -4.50 21.51 0.31
CA ASN A 133 -4.62 20.17 -0.25
C ASN A 133 -3.71 19.98 -1.47
N SER A 134 -3.63 20.98 -2.34
CA SER A 134 -2.77 20.92 -3.54
C SER A 134 -1.29 20.88 -3.17
N ALA A 135 -0.84 21.72 -2.23
CA ALA A 135 0.53 21.72 -1.74
C ALA A 135 0.88 20.43 -0.99
N PHE A 136 -0.04 19.95 -0.15
CA PHE A 136 0.12 18.70 0.58
C PHE A 136 0.21 17.50 -0.36
N MET A 137 -0.66 17.43 -1.37
CA MET A 137 -0.64 16.38 -2.40
C MET A 137 0.68 16.41 -3.17
N MET A 138 1.15 17.58 -3.61
CA MET A 138 2.44 17.69 -4.31
C MET A 138 3.57 17.15 -3.42
N THR A 139 3.66 17.58 -2.17
CA THR A 139 4.73 17.15 -1.26
C THR A 139 4.63 15.66 -0.94
N MET A 140 3.45 15.18 -0.53
CA MET A 140 3.27 13.80 -0.08
C MET A 140 3.32 12.78 -1.22
N VAL A 141 2.80 13.10 -2.40
CA VAL A 141 2.85 12.18 -3.54
C VAL A 141 4.29 12.04 -4.04
N TYR A 142 5.00 13.13 -4.26
CA TYR A 142 6.38 13.06 -4.78
C TYR A 142 7.36 12.47 -3.75
N ALA A 143 7.35 12.97 -2.52
CA ALA A 143 8.18 12.40 -1.45
C ALA A 143 7.77 10.95 -1.15
N GLY A 144 6.48 10.66 -1.10
CA GLY A 144 5.96 9.31 -0.87
C GLY A 144 6.35 8.31 -1.95
N MET A 145 6.42 8.70 -3.22
CA MET A 145 6.92 7.84 -4.31
C MET A 145 8.39 7.45 -4.09
N ILE A 146 9.23 8.41 -3.71
CA ILE A 146 10.64 8.15 -3.44
C ILE A 146 10.78 7.20 -2.26
N PHE A 147 10.12 7.49 -1.13
CA PHE A 147 10.17 6.66 0.06
C PHE A 147 9.59 5.26 -0.17
N SER A 148 8.50 5.12 -0.91
CA SER A 148 7.90 3.81 -1.19
C SER A 148 8.77 2.93 -2.10
N ALA A 149 9.46 3.54 -3.07
CA ALA A 149 10.42 2.84 -3.90
C ALA A 149 11.61 2.33 -3.07
N MET A 150 12.12 3.18 -2.17
CA MET A 150 13.18 2.81 -1.23
C MET A 150 12.73 1.73 -0.26
N GLU A 151 11.55 1.85 0.32
CA GLU A 151 10.96 0.87 1.23
C GLU A 151 10.87 -0.52 0.62
N THR A 152 10.47 -0.61 -0.63
CA THR A 152 10.27 -1.89 -1.33
C THR A 152 11.57 -2.70 -1.47
N ASP A 153 12.73 -2.06 -1.59
CA ASP A 153 14.04 -2.73 -1.67
C ASP A 153 14.76 -2.79 -0.31
N TYR A 154 14.65 -1.73 0.49
CA TYR A 154 15.39 -1.56 1.74
C TYR A 154 14.92 -2.52 2.84
N PHE A 155 13.62 -2.62 3.10
CA PHE A 155 13.09 -3.47 4.18
C PHE A 155 13.45 -4.95 4.04
N PRO A 156 13.31 -5.58 2.86
CA PRO A 156 13.72 -6.97 2.70
C PRO A 156 15.22 -7.19 2.83
N ARG A 157 16.06 -6.20 2.46
CA ARG A 157 17.51 -6.27 2.70
C ARG A 157 17.85 -6.21 4.16
N LEU A 158 17.21 -5.27 4.88
CA LEU A 158 17.45 -5.07 6.30
C LEU A 158 17.02 -6.29 7.12
N SER A 159 15.84 -6.85 6.84
CA SER A 159 15.34 -8.04 7.52
C SER A 159 16.19 -9.28 7.26
N GLY A 160 16.77 -9.42 6.06
CA GLY A 160 17.68 -10.51 5.72
C GLY A 160 19.05 -10.40 6.39
N ALA A 161 19.49 -9.19 6.77
CA ALA A 161 20.77 -8.93 7.40
C ALA A 161 20.73 -8.95 8.95
N ASN A 162 19.59 -9.22 9.56
CA ASN A 162 19.38 -9.13 11.01
C ASN A 162 20.33 -10.00 11.87
N ASN A 163 20.90 -11.06 11.31
CA ASN A 163 21.83 -11.95 12.01
C ASN A 163 23.30 -11.48 11.94
N LEU A 164 23.62 -10.44 11.19
CA LEU A 164 24.98 -9.94 11.00
C LEU A 164 25.04 -8.44 11.29
N LYS A 165 25.31 -8.07 12.53
CA LYS A 165 25.36 -6.66 12.99
C LYS A 165 26.20 -5.74 12.10
N PHE A 166 27.32 -6.24 11.56
CA PHE A 166 28.18 -5.46 10.67
C PHE A 166 27.51 -5.13 9.34
N THR A 167 26.88 -6.10 8.72
CA THR A 167 26.16 -5.93 7.45
C THR A 167 24.93 -5.03 7.62
N PHE A 168 24.24 -5.13 8.77
CA PHE A 168 23.12 -4.27 9.12
C PHE A 168 23.52 -2.79 9.15
N ASN A 169 24.59 -2.45 9.88
CA ASN A 169 25.07 -1.08 9.97
C ASN A 169 25.55 -0.52 8.63
N GLN A 170 26.17 -1.34 7.78
CA GLN A 170 26.55 -0.92 6.43
C GLN A 170 25.34 -0.61 5.54
N ILE A 171 24.28 -1.42 5.61
CA ILE A 171 23.04 -1.18 4.85
C ILE A 171 22.38 0.11 5.31
N VAL A 172 22.31 0.35 6.63
CA VAL A 172 21.72 1.57 7.21
C VAL A 172 22.53 2.80 6.79
N ASN A 173 23.86 2.78 6.96
CA ASN A 173 24.71 3.94 6.61
C ASN A 173 24.61 4.27 5.12
N ARG A 174 24.66 3.25 4.25
CA ARG A 174 24.54 3.46 2.80
C ARG A 174 23.17 4.03 2.42
N GLN A 175 22.10 3.67 3.15
CA GLN A 175 20.77 4.23 2.91
C GLN A 175 20.70 5.69 3.34
N ILE A 176 21.33 6.06 4.46
CA ILE A 176 21.42 7.44 4.93
C ILE A 176 22.19 8.30 3.91
N GLU A 177 23.31 7.81 3.39
CA GLU A 177 24.10 8.52 2.36
C GLU A 177 23.31 8.78 1.06
N VAL A 178 22.39 7.90 0.69
CA VAL A 178 21.55 8.07 -0.52
C VAL A 178 20.37 9.02 -0.27
N THR A 179 19.98 9.22 1.00
CA THR A 179 18.80 10.01 1.37
C THR A 179 19.14 11.46 1.72
N LEU A 180 20.41 11.75 2.08
CA LEU A 180 20.95 13.08 2.32
C LEU A 180 21.47 13.72 1.04
#